data_5ec7663bb5304c5a768f06aef5c745bb
#
_entry.id   5ec7663bb5304c5a768f06aef5c745bb
#
_cell.length_a   1.000
_cell.length_b   1.000
_cell.length_c   1.000
_cell.angle_alpha   90.00
_cell.angle_beta   90.00
_cell.angle_gamma   90.00
#
_symmetry.space_group_name_H-M   'P 1'
#
loop_
_entity.id
_entity.type
_entity.pdbx_description
1 polymer ?
#
loop_
_entity_poly.entity_id
_entity_poly.type
_entity_poly.pdbx_seq_one_letter_code
_entity_poly.pdbx_strand_id
1 'polypeptide(L)'
;MRPIQHLLREYPFQPELVQRFLAFDAAGAQNYQRGAPGHFTASCWLLDLTGERVLLTHHRKLGCWLQLGGHADGDTDLVRVALTEACEESGLSDLRIEPAIFDLDVHEIPARASDPVHLHWDVRFVVRASSEDFSVSEESLALSWVDIAGLAADKCADASLVRMAQKWLRQPNGTQFS
;
A
#
# COMPACT_ATOMS: atom_id res chain seq x y z
N MET A 1 20.77 6.56 8.65
CA MET A 1 19.30 6.85 8.78
C MET A 1 18.61 5.96 7.75
N ARG A 2 17.58 5.19 8.15
CA ARG A 2 16.85 4.37 7.19
C ARG A 2 16.03 5.25 6.26
N PRO A 3 15.83 4.85 4.99
CA PRO A 3 15.13 5.69 3.98
C PRO A 3 13.75 6.16 4.44
N ILE A 4 12.99 5.30 5.12
CA ILE A 4 11.63 5.59 5.58
C ILE A 4 11.56 6.79 6.56
N GLN A 5 12.59 7.03 7.37
CA GLN A 5 12.58 8.14 8.35
C GLN A 5 12.50 9.50 7.67
N HIS A 6 13.13 9.66 6.53
CA HIS A 6 13.05 10.90 5.75
C HIS A 6 11.62 11.09 5.21
N LEU A 7 11.08 10.07 4.58
CA LEU A 7 9.73 10.09 4.01
C LEU A 7 8.65 10.35 5.08
N LEU A 8 8.78 9.72 6.26
CA LEU A 8 7.85 9.94 7.38
C LEU A 8 7.86 11.39 7.88
N ARG A 9 9.02 12.05 7.89
CA ARG A 9 9.12 13.45 8.33
C ARG A 9 8.55 14.43 7.31
N GLU A 10 8.53 14.05 6.04
CA GLU A 10 7.95 14.85 4.95
C GLU A 10 6.45 14.62 4.79
N TYR A 11 5.90 13.54 5.39
CA TYR A 11 4.47 13.23 5.31
C TYR A 11 3.64 14.22 6.14
N PRO A 12 2.77 15.05 5.51
CA PRO A 12 2.16 16.21 6.17
C PRO A 12 0.89 15.86 6.96
N PHE A 13 0.47 14.60 6.93
CA PHE A 13 -0.78 14.14 7.54
C PHE A 13 -0.53 13.28 8.77
N GLN A 14 -1.52 13.17 9.66
CA GLN A 14 -1.55 12.23 10.79
C GLN A 14 -0.28 12.27 11.67
N PRO A 15 0.10 13.42 12.25
CA PRO A 15 1.37 13.59 12.96
C PRO A 15 1.58 12.58 14.10
N GLU A 16 0.52 12.21 14.82
CA GLU A 16 0.59 11.21 15.88
C GLU A 16 0.92 9.81 15.33
N LEU A 17 0.34 9.44 14.19
CA LEU A 17 0.63 8.18 13.53
C LEU A 17 2.07 8.17 13.00
N VAL A 18 2.52 9.27 12.41
CA VAL A 18 3.93 9.45 11.98
C VAL A 18 4.90 9.21 13.14
N GLN A 19 4.64 9.76 14.33
CA GLN A 19 5.49 9.52 15.50
C GLN A 19 5.52 8.04 15.91
N ARG A 20 4.39 7.35 15.83
CA ARG A 20 4.32 5.91 16.08
C ARG A 20 5.17 5.12 15.08
N PHE A 21 5.09 5.43 13.78
CA PHE A 21 5.91 4.81 12.73
C PHE A 21 7.41 5.07 12.95
N LEU A 22 7.80 6.30 13.29
CA LEU A 22 9.19 6.66 13.61
C LEU A 22 9.70 5.87 14.81
N ALA A 23 8.90 5.74 15.86
CA ALA A 23 9.25 4.94 17.03
C ALA A 23 9.37 3.45 16.71
N PHE A 24 8.47 2.93 15.87
CA PHE A 24 8.50 1.54 15.43
C PHE A 24 9.74 1.24 14.58
N ASP A 25 10.11 2.13 13.64
CA ASP A 25 11.36 2.00 12.89
C ASP A 25 12.58 2.06 13.81
N ALA A 26 12.60 3.00 14.79
CA ALA A 26 13.71 3.17 15.70
C ALA A 26 13.94 1.96 16.61
N ALA A 27 12.91 1.16 16.89
CA ALA A 27 13.00 -0.05 17.71
C ALA A 27 13.89 -1.15 17.11
N GLY A 28 14.12 -1.14 15.79
CA GLY A 28 15.15 -1.98 15.18
C GLY A 28 14.80 -2.60 13.83
N ALA A 29 15.83 -3.18 13.21
CA ALA A 29 15.71 -3.80 11.88
C ALA A 29 14.81 -5.07 11.88
N GLN A 30 14.62 -5.71 13.04
CA GLN A 30 13.72 -6.86 13.18
C GLN A 30 12.28 -6.53 12.77
N ASN A 31 11.87 -5.27 12.86
CA ASN A 31 10.52 -4.82 12.49
C ASN A 31 10.27 -4.84 10.97
N TYR A 32 11.31 -5.09 10.17
CA TYR A 32 11.19 -5.34 8.75
C TYR A 32 11.09 -6.84 8.41
N GLN A 33 11.29 -7.73 9.38
CA GLN A 33 11.12 -9.17 9.21
C GLN A 33 9.70 -9.58 9.63
N ARG A 34 9.13 -10.58 8.95
CA ARG A 34 7.85 -11.17 9.36
C ARG A 34 7.95 -11.67 10.79
N GLY A 35 6.96 -11.37 11.60
CA GLY A 35 6.91 -11.84 12.98
C GLY A 35 5.99 -11.01 13.86
N ALA A 36 5.70 -11.57 15.04
CA ALA A 36 4.97 -10.89 16.09
C ALA A 36 5.93 -10.03 16.94
N PRO A 37 5.48 -8.90 17.51
CA PRO A 37 4.07 -8.42 17.53
C PRO A 37 3.63 -7.64 16.29
N GLY A 38 4.53 -7.39 15.36
CA GLY A 38 4.21 -6.70 14.12
C GLY A 38 5.44 -6.42 13.27
N HIS A 39 5.21 -6.05 12.01
CA HIS A 39 6.25 -5.76 11.04
C HIS A 39 5.78 -4.78 9.96
N PHE A 40 6.75 -4.19 9.24
CA PHE A 40 6.46 -3.33 8.11
C PHE A 40 5.92 -4.11 6.93
N THR A 41 4.93 -3.52 6.29
CA THR A 41 4.44 -3.85 4.96
C THR A 41 4.50 -2.61 4.06
N ALA A 42 4.50 -2.81 2.76
CA ALA A 42 4.41 -1.73 1.81
C ALA A 42 3.39 -2.06 0.72
N SER A 43 2.49 -1.12 0.48
CA SER A 43 1.39 -1.28 -0.47
C SER A 43 1.39 -0.16 -1.50
N CYS A 44 0.67 -0.35 -2.60
CA CYS A 44 0.57 0.63 -3.66
C CYS A 44 -0.89 1.02 -3.97
N TRP A 45 -1.08 2.30 -4.21
CA TRP A 45 -2.26 2.85 -4.86
C TRP A 45 -1.96 2.89 -6.35
N LEU A 46 -2.18 1.74 -7.05
CA LEU A 46 -1.80 1.55 -8.44
C LEU A 46 -2.85 2.13 -9.37
N LEU A 47 -2.51 3.25 -10.00
CA LEU A 47 -3.38 4.01 -10.88
C LEU A 47 -3.25 3.57 -12.33
N ASP A 48 -4.37 3.64 -13.06
CA ASP A 48 -4.40 3.53 -14.51
C ASP A 48 -3.75 4.75 -15.20
N LEU A 49 -3.73 4.73 -16.53
CA LEU A 49 -3.16 5.80 -17.36
C LEU A 49 -3.82 7.17 -17.12
N THR A 50 -5.09 7.19 -16.74
CA THR A 50 -5.86 8.43 -16.53
C THR A 50 -5.77 8.93 -15.08
N GLY A 51 -5.46 8.05 -14.12
CA GLY A 51 -5.54 8.32 -12.69
C GLY A 51 -6.98 8.35 -12.15
N GLU A 52 -7.94 7.85 -12.91
CA GLU A 52 -9.36 7.78 -12.53
C GLU A 52 -9.72 6.42 -11.92
N ARG A 53 -8.93 5.38 -12.19
CA ARG A 53 -9.13 4.03 -11.65
C ARG A 53 -7.92 3.55 -10.89
N VAL A 54 -8.16 2.73 -9.89
CA VAL A 54 -7.15 2.02 -9.09
C VAL A 54 -7.26 0.52 -9.34
N LEU A 55 -6.12 -0.17 -9.44
CA LEU A 55 -6.10 -1.63 -9.51
C LEU A 55 -6.23 -2.21 -8.10
N LEU A 56 -7.25 -3.03 -7.89
CA LEU A 56 -7.47 -3.76 -6.66
C LEU A 56 -7.38 -5.25 -6.90
N THR A 57 -6.94 -5.98 -5.87
CA THR A 57 -6.92 -7.44 -5.82
C THR A 57 -8.07 -7.99 -4.98
N HIS A 58 -8.76 -9.02 -5.48
CA HIS A 58 -9.59 -9.87 -4.63
C HIS A 58 -8.68 -10.92 -3.99
N HIS A 59 -8.23 -10.60 -2.79
CA HIS A 59 -7.19 -11.36 -2.11
C HIS A 59 -7.67 -12.77 -1.72
N ARG A 60 -6.98 -13.80 -2.20
CA ARG A 60 -7.41 -15.22 -2.06
C ARG A 60 -7.63 -15.65 -0.61
N LYS A 61 -6.73 -15.27 0.30
CA LYS A 61 -6.79 -15.69 1.71
C LYS A 61 -7.79 -14.86 2.54
N LEU A 62 -8.01 -13.58 2.18
CA LEU A 62 -8.85 -12.66 2.93
C LEU A 62 -10.28 -12.61 2.41
N GLY A 63 -10.51 -12.98 1.15
CA GLY A 63 -11.82 -12.99 0.52
C GLY A 63 -12.44 -11.60 0.34
N CYS A 64 -11.62 -10.54 0.32
CA CYS A 64 -12.06 -9.15 0.15
C CYS A 64 -11.16 -8.42 -0.86
N TRP A 65 -11.66 -7.29 -1.36
CA TRP A 65 -10.92 -6.41 -2.25
C TRP A 65 -9.99 -5.51 -1.46
N LEU A 66 -8.72 -5.45 -1.86
CA LEU A 66 -7.67 -4.65 -1.22
C LEU A 66 -6.75 -4.04 -2.27
N GLN A 67 -5.93 -3.08 -1.86
CA GLN A 67 -4.79 -2.63 -2.64
C GLN A 67 -3.72 -3.72 -2.74
N LEU A 68 -2.88 -3.68 -3.77
CA LEU A 68 -1.73 -4.57 -3.93
C LEU A 68 -0.64 -4.19 -2.93
N GLY A 69 0.11 -5.18 -2.46
CA GLY A 69 1.23 -4.95 -1.54
C GLY A 69 1.58 -6.17 -0.70
N GLY A 70 2.73 -6.11 -0.05
CA GLY A 70 3.25 -7.25 0.71
C GLY A 70 4.20 -6.86 1.83
N HIS A 71 4.93 -7.88 2.30
CA HIS A 71 5.80 -7.77 3.46
C HIS A 71 7.16 -7.19 3.07
N ALA A 72 7.77 -6.45 3.99
CA ALA A 72 9.12 -5.93 3.81
C ALA A 72 10.19 -7.04 3.72
N ASP A 73 10.00 -8.16 4.42
CA ASP A 73 10.87 -9.35 4.43
C ASP A 73 12.36 -9.03 4.60
N GLY A 74 12.64 -8.04 5.47
CA GLY A 74 13.99 -7.58 5.77
C GLY A 74 14.48 -6.42 4.92
N ASP A 75 13.77 -6.06 3.87
CA ASP A 75 14.10 -4.90 3.05
C ASP A 75 13.65 -3.60 3.76
N THR A 76 14.59 -2.68 3.97
CA THR A 76 14.30 -1.39 4.60
C THR A 76 13.91 -0.30 3.61
N ASP A 77 13.96 -0.59 2.30
CA ASP A 77 13.50 0.29 1.23
C ASP A 77 12.06 -0.04 0.86
N LEU A 78 11.11 0.53 1.61
CA LEU A 78 9.68 0.26 1.42
C LEU A 78 9.12 0.81 0.10
N VAL A 79 9.80 1.78 -0.53
CA VAL A 79 9.47 2.23 -1.90
C VAL A 79 9.72 1.10 -2.89
N ARG A 80 10.88 0.45 -2.77
CA ARG A 80 11.23 -0.70 -3.61
C ARG A 80 10.29 -1.87 -3.36
N VAL A 81 9.97 -2.18 -2.10
CA VAL A 81 9.03 -3.25 -1.74
C VAL A 81 7.68 -3.01 -2.42
N ALA A 82 7.08 -1.82 -2.27
CA ALA A 82 5.79 -1.50 -2.88
C ALA A 82 5.81 -1.62 -4.41
N LEU A 83 6.90 -1.21 -5.06
CA LEU A 83 7.03 -1.33 -6.51
C LEU A 83 7.17 -2.80 -6.96
N THR A 84 7.96 -3.59 -6.22
CA THR A 84 8.13 -5.03 -6.49
C THR A 84 6.80 -5.77 -6.39
N GLU A 85 6.07 -5.56 -5.29
CA GLU A 85 4.73 -6.16 -5.08
C GLU A 85 3.74 -5.72 -6.16
N ALA A 86 3.76 -4.43 -6.55
CA ALA A 86 2.92 -3.95 -7.63
C ALA A 86 3.18 -4.70 -8.95
N CYS A 87 4.46 -4.94 -9.29
CA CYS A 87 4.83 -5.70 -10.49
C CYS A 87 4.44 -7.18 -10.39
N GLU A 88 4.75 -7.83 -9.27
CA GLU A 88 4.54 -9.27 -9.07
C GLU A 88 3.04 -9.62 -9.02
N GLU A 89 2.24 -8.85 -8.30
CA GLU A 89 0.81 -9.12 -8.16
C GLU A 89 0.00 -8.73 -9.40
N SER A 90 0.38 -7.65 -10.12
CA SER A 90 -0.34 -7.21 -11.31
C SER A 90 0.15 -7.81 -12.62
N GLY A 91 1.41 -8.28 -12.67
CA GLY A 91 2.07 -8.69 -13.91
C GLY A 91 2.36 -7.52 -14.86
N LEU A 92 2.13 -6.28 -14.44
CA LEU A 92 2.45 -5.10 -15.25
C LEU A 92 3.95 -4.79 -15.19
N SER A 93 4.48 -4.36 -16.31
CA SER A 93 5.84 -3.80 -16.43
C SER A 93 5.78 -2.28 -16.56
N ASP A 94 6.93 -1.62 -16.49
CA ASP A 94 7.07 -0.18 -16.67
C ASP A 94 6.21 0.67 -15.71
N LEU A 95 6.08 0.19 -14.48
CA LEU A 95 5.41 0.92 -13.40
C LEU A 95 6.30 2.06 -12.88
N ARG A 96 5.68 3.19 -12.56
CA ARG A 96 6.37 4.35 -11.97
C ARG A 96 5.84 4.62 -10.57
N ILE A 97 6.72 4.57 -9.57
CA ILE A 97 6.38 4.87 -8.18
C ILE A 97 6.73 6.32 -7.83
N GLU A 98 5.82 6.98 -7.13
CA GLU A 98 6.08 8.26 -6.48
C GLU A 98 6.68 7.97 -5.10
N PRO A 99 7.91 8.44 -4.80
CA PRO A 99 8.59 8.04 -3.57
C PRO A 99 8.03 8.69 -2.30
N ALA A 100 7.11 9.65 -2.44
CA ALA A 100 6.42 10.26 -1.29
C ALA A 100 5.36 9.31 -0.72
N ILE A 101 5.25 9.28 0.60
CA ILE A 101 4.20 8.49 1.26
C ILE A 101 2.82 9.04 0.88
N PHE A 102 1.98 8.16 0.34
CA PHE A 102 0.59 8.49 0.03
C PHE A 102 -0.31 8.30 1.25
N ASP A 103 -0.20 7.18 1.96
CA ASP A 103 -1.03 6.89 3.13
C ASP A 103 -0.26 6.02 4.15
N LEU A 104 -0.69 6.06 5.40
CA LEU A 104 -0.17 5.22 6.48
C LEU A 104 -1.33 4.49 7.15
N ASP A 105 -1.12 3.22 7.48
CA ASP A 105 -2.11 2.42 8.20
C ASP A 105 -1.45 1.46 9.20
N VAL A 106 -2.14 1.18 10.29
CA VAL A 106 -1.76 0.13 11.23
C VAL A 106 -3.00 -0.71 11.48
N HIS A 107 -2.97 -1.95 11.05
CA HIS A 107 -4.09 -2.87 11.22
C HIS A 107 -3.66 -4.22 11.76
N GLU A 108 -4.55 -4.85 12.48
CA GLU A 108 -4.33 -6.15 13.07
C GLU A 108 -4.61 -7.26 12.06
N ILE A 109 -3.69 -8.20 12.00
CA ILE A 109 -3.87 -9.47 11.28
C ILE A 109 -4.26 -10.53 12.31
N PRO A 110 -5.46 -11.13 12.19
CA PRO A 110 -5.89 -12.17 13.11
C PRO A 110 -5.02 -13.42 13.01
N ALA A 111 -4.91 -14.16 14.11
CA ALA A 111 -4.16 -15.40 14.13
C ALA A 111 -4.65 -16.41 13.08
N ARG A 112 -3.71 -17.04 12.39
CA ARG A 112 -3.97 -18.08 11.38
C ARG A 112 -2.93 -19.20 11.53
N ALA A 113 -3.40 -20.44 11.61
CA ALA A 113 -2.55 -21.63 11.66
C ALA A 113 -1.28 -21.45 12.52
N SER A 114 -0.14 -21.18 11.89
CA SER A 114 1.15 -20.97 12.54
C SER A 114 1.45 -19.50 12.91
N ASP A 115 0.64 -18.54 12.39
CA ASP A 115 0.92 -17.13 12.56
C ASP A 115 0.08 -16.54 13.69
N PRO A 116 0.70 -16.06 14.79
CA PRO A 116 -0.02 -15.39 15.88
C PRO A 116 -0.64 -14.06 15.40
N VAL A 117 -1.54 -13.52 16.20
CA VAL A 117 -2.03 -12.13 16.02
C VAL A 117 -0.85 -11.19 15.97
N HIS A 118 -0.81 -10.31 14.96
CA HIS A 118 0.25 -9.32 14.80
C HIS A 118 -0.26 -8.07 14.08
N LEU A 119 0.54 -7.01 14.07
CA LEU A 119 0.21 -5.75 13.41
C LEU A 119 1.00 -5.62 12.10
N HIS A 120 0.30 -5.24 11.04
CA HIS A 120 0.94 -4.67 9.86
C HIS A 120 1.09 -3.15 10.03
N TRP A 121 2.30 -2.67 9.82
CA TRP A 121 2.65 -1.26 9.76
C TRP A 121 2.82 -0.90 8.28
N ASP A 122 1.70 -0.55 7.64
CA ASP A 122 1.61 -0.46 6.20
C ASP A 122 1.93 0.97 5.71
N VAL A 123 2.95 1.07 4.86
CA VAL A 123 3.35 2.32 4.20
C VAL A 123 2.92 2.24 2.74
N ARG A 124 2.10 3.19 2.30
CA ARG A 124 1.44 3.16 1.00
C ARG A 124 1.96 4.23 0.07
N PHE A 125 2.21 3.87 -1.18
CA PHE A 125 2.76 4.74 -2.21
C PHE A 125 1.84 4.81 -3.42
N VAL A 126 1.89 5.91 -4.17
CA VAL A 126 1.23 5.99 -5.49
C VAL A 126 2.13 5.32 -6.51
N VAL A 127 1.54 4.44 -7.30
CA VAL A 127 2.17 3.81 -8.46
C VAL A 127 1.33 4.09 -9.70
N ARG A 128 1.95 4.38 -10.83
CA ARG A 128 1.28 4.63 -12.10
C ARG A 128 1.62 3.55 -13.11
N ALA A 129 0.59 2.99 -13.71
CA ALA A 129 0.74 2.04 -14.79
C ALA A 129 0.96 2.75 -16.12
N SER A 130 1.71 2.11 -17.02
CA SER A 130 1.87 2.49 -18.43
C SER A 130 0.98 1.66 -19.37
N SER A 131 0.35 0.59 -18.85
CA SER A 131 -0.60 -0.29 -19.53
C SER A 131 -1.70 -0.72 -18.56
N GLU A 132 -2.83 -1.15 -19.09
CA GLU A 132 -3.94 -1.70 -18.32
C GLU A 132 -4.03 -3.23 -18.40
N ASP A 133 -3.12 -3.88 -19.14
CA ASP A 133 -3.13 -5.32 -19.43
C ASP A 133 -2.48 -6.12 -18.30
N PHE A 134 -3.17 -6.21 -17.17
CA PHE A 134 -2.71 -6.97 -16.01
C PHE A 134 -2.88 -8.48 -16.18
N SER A 135 -2.14 -9.26 -15.41
CA SER A 135 -2.31 -10.71 -15.25
C SER A 135 -2.56 -11.06 -13.79
N VAL A 136 -3.47 -11.99 -13.53
CA VAL A 136 -3.81 -12.41 -12.16
C VAL A 136 -2.72 -13.34 -11.63
N SER A 137 -2.12 -12.99 -10.49
CA SER A 137 -1.14 -13.82 -9.79
C SER A 137 -1.79 -14.98 -9.02
N GLU A 138 -0.99 -15.92 -8.50
CA GLU A 138 -1.50 -17.03 -7.69
C GLU A 138 -2.07 -16.58 -6.34
N GLU A 139 -1.70 -15.41 -5.85
CA GLU A 139 -2.16 -14.84 -4.58
C GLU A 139 -3.56 -14.22 -4.67
N SER A 140 -3.99 -13.92 -5.89
CA SER A 140 -5.26 -13.27 -6.19
C SER A 140 -6.30 -14.25 -6.72
N LEU A 141 -7.58 -13.98 -6.42
CA LEU A 141 -8.72 -14.61 -7.10
C LEU A 141 -9.09 -13.85 -8.36
N ALA A 142 -8.95 -12.54 -8.33
CA ALA A 142 -9.21 -11.62 -9.42
C ALA A 142 -8.47 -10.30 -9.20
N LEU A 143 -8.23 -9.57 -10.27
CA LEU A 143 -7.82 -8.17 -10.27
C LEU A 143 -8.89 -7.35 -11.00
N SER A 144 -9.06 -6.11 -10.62
CA SER A 144 -10.01 -5.21 -11.30
C SER A 144 -9.56 -3.75 -11.20
N TRP A 145 -9.65 -3.04 -12.33
CA TRP A 145 -9.63 -1.58 -12.33
C TRP A 145 -10.95 -1.06 -11.79
N VAL A 146 -10.90 -0.34 -10.67
CA VAL A 146 -12.08 0.19 -9.95
C VAL A 146 -12.09 1.70 -10.06
N ASP A 147 -13.25 2.28 -10.42
CA ASP A 147 -13.46 3.73 -10.45
C ASP A 147 -13.28 4.34 -9.08
N ILE A 148 -12.37 5.30 -8.95
CA ILE A 148 -12.00 5.90 -7.67
C ILE A 148 -13.16 6.75 -7.11
N ALA A 149 -13.92 7.43 -7.94
CA ALA A 149 -15.05 8.23 -7.48
C ALA A 149 -16.17 7.35 -6.92
N GLY A 150 -16.46 6.23 -7.58
CA GLY A 150 -17.38 5.22 -7.09
C GLY A 150 -16.92 4.59 -5.78
N LEU A 151 -15.63 4.20 -5.70
CA LEU A 151 -15.03 3.63 -4.50
C LEU A 151 -15.07 4.60 -3.30
N ALA A 152 -14.85 5.90 -3.53
CA ALA A 152 -14.92 6.92 -2.48
C ALA A 152 -16.32 7.09 -1.87
N ALA A 153 -17.37 6.71 -2.60
CA ALA A 153 -18.76 6.76 -2.19
C ALA A 153 -19.32 5.41 -1.68
N ASP A 154 -18.56 4.32 -1.87
CA ASP A 154 -19.01 2.97 -1.51
C ASP A 154 -18.93 2.74 0.00
N LYS A 155 -20.10 2.55 0.62
CA LYS A 155 -20.22 2.30 2.07
C LYS A 155 -19.94 0.85 2.47
N CYS A 156 -19.81 -0.05 1.49
CA CYS A 156 -19.55 -1.48 1.71
C CYS A 156 -18.08 -1.84 1.49
N ALA A 157 -17.30 -0.94 0.87
CA ALA A 157 -15.88 -1.15 0.67
C ALA A 157 -15.10 -1.00 1.98
N ASP A 158 -13.88 -1.55 2.00
CA ASP A 158 -12.96 -1.40 3.13
C ASP A 158 -12.71 0.09 3.44
N ALA A 159 -12.75 0.43 4.73
CA ALA A 159 -12.64 1.82 5.18
C ALA A 159 -11.31 2.48 4.77
N SER A 160 -10.23 1.70 4.67
CA SER A 160 -8.93 2.23 4.24
C SER A 160 -8.92 2.53 2.74
N LEU A 161 -9.60 1.71 1.91
CA LEU A 161 -9.76 1.97 0.48
C LEU A 161 -10.59 3.24 0.24
N VAL A 162 -11.71 3.39 0.95
CA VAL A 162 -12.55 4.60 0.88
C VAL A 162 -11.76 5.84 1.28
N ARG A 163 -10.99 5.76 2.36
CA ARG A 163 -10.10 6.85 2.82
C ARG A 163 -9.09 7.25 1.75
N MET A 164 -8.41 6.27 1.14
CA MET A 164 -7.43 6.52 0.08
C MET A 164 -8.09 7.12 -1.17
N ALA A 165 -9.25 6.60 -1.59
CA ALA A 165 -10.00 7.15 -2.71
C ALA A 165 -10.41 8.61 -2.47
N GLN A 166 -10.96 8.92 -1.30
CA GLN A 166 -11.31 10.29 -0.92
C GLN A 166 -10.09 11.21 -0.85
N LYS A 167 -8.95 10.71 -0.36
CA LYS A 167 -7.70 11.45 -0.29
C LYS A 167 -7.18 11.76 -1.70
N TRP A 168 -7.22 10.79 -2.61
CA TRP A 168 -6.82 10.97 -4.00
C TRP A 168 -7.65 12.05 -4.71
N LEU A 169 -8.97 12.01 -4.57
CA LEU A 169 -9.88 12.98 -5.18
C LEU A 169 -9.74 14.42 -4.65
N ARG A 170 -9.17 14.60 -3.46
CA ARG A 170 -8.91 15.93 -2.88
C ARG A 170 -7.57 16.52 -3.32
N GLN A 171 -6.69 15.73 -3.89
CA GLN A 171 -5.44 16.27 -4.43
C GLN A 171 -5.78 17.11 -5.67
N PRO A 172 -5.29 18.35 -5.78
CA PRO A 172 -5.49 19.12 -7.01
C PRO A 172 -4.89 18.31 -8.16
N ASN A 173 -5.67 18.15 -9.22
CA ASN A 173 -5.39 17.34 -10.41
C ASN A 173 -3.90 17.27 -10.74
N GLY A 174 -3.36 16.07 -10.56
CA GLY A 174 -2.07 15.68 -11.09
C GLY A 174 -0.95 16.68 -10.79
N THR A 175 -0.25 16.48 -9.69
CA THR A 175 1.12 16.95 -9.65
C THR A 175 1.84 16.22 -10.78
N GLN A 176 1.85 16.84 -11.97
CA GLN A 176 2.77 16.49 -13.03
C GLN A 176 4.14 16.80 -12.45
N PHE A 177 4.81 15.79 -11.95
CA PHE A 177 6.23 15.88 -11.74
C PHE A 177 6.88 15.86 -13.12
N SER A 178 7.29 17.04 -13.59
CA SER A 178 8.16 17.25 -14.75
C SER A 178 9.57 16.73 -14.48
#